data_04912a9cad7731fb37b15b92c3251bfa
#
_entry.id   04912a9cad7731fb37b15b92c3251bfa
#
_cell.length_a   1.000
_cell.length_b   1.000
_cell.length_c   1.000
_cell.angle_alpha   90.00
_cell.angle_beta   90.00
_cell.angle_gamma   90.00
#
_symmetry.space_group_name_H-M   'P 1'
#
loop_
_entity.id
_entity.type
_entity.pdbx_description
1 polymer ?
#
loop_
_entity_poly.entity_id
_entity_poly.type
_entity_poly.pdbx_seq_one_letter_code
_entity_poly.pdbx_strand_id
1 'polypeptide(L)'
;LKDRSLDAESRAELMERKEEIEYWVTTLTAEQERLKLDVSRRREIFSVASKALKAIQQSKNKADTPTVAAIENIFLEFDISPAKYHGGKLNGVDCRESMMKAKSLFNNIKPLLLSISHPNRCSDETIIQRCDIFQDILVTLDFICSKIRIKRGEVKDSDISELKRAAQSLDYLWSSAGLSFTPKIHGVLSHAVEQVERLNGIGDLLEDDLEHLHQM
;
A
#
# COMPACT_ATOMS: atom_id res chain seq x y z
N LEU A 1 26.35 -31.89 51.86
CA LEU A 1 25.33 -31.18 51.10
C LEU A 1 24.08 -31.14 51.97
N LYS A 2 23.78 -29.96 52.60
CA LYS A 2 22.56 -29.77 53.39
C LYS A 2 21.37 -29.72 52.42
N ASP A 3 20.53 -30.73 52.50
CA ASP A 3 19.25 -30.79 51.85
C ASP A 3 18.38 -29.61 52.37
N ARG A 4 18.29 -28.54 51.60
CA ARG A 4 17.37 -27.42 51.84
C ARG A 4 15.99 -27.93 51.43
N SER A 5 15.31 -28.63 52.38
CA SER A 5 13.89 -28.87 52.21
C SER A 5 13.18 -27.53 52.18
N LEU A 6 12.59 -27.19 51.04
CA LEU A 6 11.66 -26.05 50.89
C LEU A 6 10.57 -26.20 51.99
N ASP A 7 10.30 -25.08 52.68
CA ASP A 7 9.20 -25.03 53.62
C ASP A 7 7.84 -25.29 52.94
N ALA A 8 6.82 -25.57 53.69
CA ALA A 8 5.52 -25.91 53.16
C ALA A 8 4.88 -24.76 52.33
N GLU A 9 5.17 -23.51 52.70
CA GLU A 9 4.66 -22.30 52.08
C GLU A 9 5.32 -22.09 50.71
N SER A 10 6.64 -22.22 50.60
CA SER A 10 7.38 -22.16 49.32
C SER A 10 6.97 -23.26 48.34
N ARG A 11 6.58 -24.44 48.86
CA ARG A 11 6.06 -25.53 48.01
C ARG A 11 4.67 -25.20 47.48
N ALA A 12 3.83 -24.59 48.29
CA ALA A 12 2.46 -24.22 47.87
C ALA A 12 2.53 -23.14 46.78
N GLU A 13 3.36 -22.11 46.93
CA GLU A 13 3.59 -21.07 45.92
C GLU A 13 4.13 -21.65 44.59
N LEU A 14 5.05 -22.62 44.66
CA LEU A 14 5.59 -23.27 43.46
C LEU A 14 4.54 -24.12 42.75
N MET A 15 3.65 -24.78 43.50
CA MET A 15 2.55 -25.53 42.91
C MET A 15 1.54 -24.61 42.20
N GLU A 16 1.14 -23.51 42.83
CA GLU A 16 0.24 -22.53 42.28
C GLU A 16 0.81 -21.93 40.98
N ARG A 17 2.08 -21.50 40.97
CA ARG A 17 2.76 -21.03 39.76
C ARG A 17 2.85 -22.08 38.67
N LYS A 18 3.06 -23.34 39.03
CA LYS A 18 3.08 -24.44 38.07
C LYS A 18 1.72 -24.60 37.39
N GLU A 19 0.63 -24.62 38.16
CA GLU A 19 -0.74 -24.72 37.64
C GLU A 19 -1.07 -23.52 36.71
N GLU A 20 -0.67 -22.33 37.10
CA GLU A 20 -0.84 -21.12 36.26
C GLU A 20 -0.07 -21.24 34.93
N ILE A 21 1.18 -21.68 34.97
CA ILE A 21 1.98 -21.90 33.76
C ILE A 21 1.38 -22.99 32.89
N GLU A 22 0.93 -24.12 33.45
CA GLU A 22 0.28 -25.17 32.70
C GLU A 22 -1.01 -24.71 32.02
N TYR A 23 -1.79 -23.86 32.69
CA TYR A 23 -2.99 -23.21 32.12
C TYR A 23 -2.61 -22.32 30.91
N TRP A 24 -1.61 -21.45 31.08
CA TRP A 24 -1.17 -20.57 30.00
C TRP A 24 -0.59 -21.35 28.81
N VAL A 25 0.22 -22.36 29.05
CA VAL A 25 0.77 -23.22 28.00
C VAL A 25 -0.36 -23.90 27.20
N THR A 26 -1.37 -24.43 27.90
CA THR A 26 -2.51 -25.07 27.24
C THR A 26 -3.32 -24.08 26.40
N THR A 27 -3.59 -22.90 26.94
CA THR A 27 -4.33 -21.82 26.26
C THR A 27 -3.58 -21.31 25.01
N LEU A 28 -2.29 -21.02 25.15
CA LEU A 28 -1.45 -20.55 24.04
C LEU A 28 -1.28 -21.61 22.95
N THR A 29 -1.20 -22.89 23.34
CA THR A 29 -1.12 -24.00 22.38
C THR A 29 -2.41 -24.10 21.56
N ALA A 30 -3.57 -23.99 22.21
CA ALA A 30 -4.86 -24.00 21.52
C ALA A 30 -5.01 -22.80 20.56
N GLU A 31 -4.59 -21.62 21.00
CA GLU A 31 -4.61 -20.42 20.15
C GLU A 31 -3.63 -20.54 18.96
N GLN A 32 -2.46 -21.10 19.17
CA GLN A 32 -1.49 -21.39 18.10
C GLN A 32 -2.06 -22.31 17.04
N GLU A 33 -2.75 -23.39 17.44
CA GLU A 33 -3.39 -24.31 16.49
C GLU A 33 -4.53 -23.63 15.73
N ARG A 34 -5.34 -22.81 16.39
CA ARG A 34 -6.38 -22.01 15.76
C ARG A 34 -5.79 -21.06 14.71
N LEU A 35 -4.71 -20.36 15.03
CA LEU A 35 -4.02 -19.45 14.10
C LEU A 35 -3.40 -20.19 12.92
N LYS A 36 -2.82 -21.38 13.13
CA LYS A 36 -2.33 -22.22 12.04
C LYS A 36 -3.44 -22.60 11.06
N LEU A 37 -4.60 -22.98 11.58
CA LEU A 37 -5.75 -23.31 10.75
C LEU A 37 -6.25 -22.10 9.94
N ASP A 38 -6.34 -20.92 10.56
CA ASP A 38 -6.75 -19.69 9.88
C ASP A 38 -5.77 -19.28 8.77
N VAL A 39 -4.46 -19.36 9.04
CA VAL A 39 -3.40 -19.11 8.05
C VAL A 39 -3.51 -20.09 6.88
N SER A 40 -3.75 -21.39 7.15
CA SER A 40 -3.91 -22.39 6.11
C SER A 40 -5.11 -22.08 5.21
N ARG A 41 -6.25 -21.76 5.81
CA ARG A 41 -7.48 -21.37 5.09
C ARG A 41 -7.29 -20.12 4.24
N ARG A 42 -6.61 -19.10 4.77
CA ARG A 42 -6.29 -17.87 4.01
C ARG A 42 -5.35 -18.14 2.84
N ARG A 43 -4.37 -19.04 3.01
CA ARG A 43 -3.46 -19.46 1.93
C ARG A 43 -4.22 -20.17 0.80
N GLU A 44 -5.19 -21.00 1.14
CA GLU A 44 -6.03 -21.69 0.15
C GLU A 44 -6.89 -20.68 -0.65
N ILE A 45 -7.58 -19.76 0.05
CA ILE A 45 -8.35 -18.69 -0.59
C ILE A 45 -7.46 -17.84 -1.50
N PHE A 46 -6.27 -17.46 -1.03
CA PHE A 46 -5.30 -16.70 -1.83
C PHE A 46 -4.83 -17.47 -3.07
N SER A 47 -4.59 -18.78 -2.93
CA SER A 47 -4.21 -19.64 -4.05
C SER A 47 -5.28 -19.69 -5.13
N VAL A 48 -6.55 -19.87 -4.73
CA VAL A 48 -7.71 -19.88 -5.65
C VAL A 48 -7.87 -18.53 -6.34
N ALA A 49 -7.84 -17.44 -5.56
CA ALA A 49 -7.93 -16.07 -6.10
C ALA A 49 -6.78 -15.76 -7.08
N SER A 50 -5.55 -16.17 -6.74
CA SER A 50 -4.38 -15.98 -7.61
C SER A 50 -4.48 -16.76 -8.93
N LYS A 51 -5.02 -17.99 -8.89
CA LYS A 51 -5.26 -18.78 -10.11
C LYS A 51 -6.33 -18.13 -10.99
N ALA A 52 -7.43 -17.65 -10.40
CA ALA A 52 -8.48 -16.94 -11.10
C ALA A 52 -7.95 -15.64 -11.73
N LEU A 53 -7.16 -14.87 -11.00
CA LEU A 53 -6.53 -13.66 -11.48
C LEU A 53 -5.59 -13.93 -12.67
N LYS A 54 -4.76 -14.98 -12.59
CA LYS A 54 -3.87 -15.39 -13.70
C LYS A 54 -4.67 -15.81 -14.93
N ALA A 55 -5.76 -16.54 -14.77
CA ALA A 55 -6.65 -16.92 -15.87
C ALA A 55 -7.28 -15.68 -16.53
N ILE A 56 -7.73 -14.71 -15.76
CA ILE A 56 -8.25 -13.43 -16.24
C ILE A 56 -7.15 -12.64 -16.98
N GLN A 57 -5.95 -12.55 -16.42
CA GLN A 57 -4.81 -11.89 -17.05
C GLN A 57 -4.40 -12.56 -18.36
N GLN A 58 -4.36 -13.89 -18.42
CA GLN A 58 -4.07 -14.64 -19.65
C GLN A 58 -5.15 -14.46 -20.70
N SER A 59 -6.41 -14.33 -20.31
CA SER A 59 -7.50 -14.01 -21.25
C SER A 59 -7.44 -12.57 -21.76
N LYS A 60 -6.94 -11.64 -20.94
CA LYS A 60 -6.74 -10.23 -21.31
C LYS A 60 -5.54 -9.98 -22.21
N ASN A 61 -4.47 -10.77 -22.08
CA ASN A 61 -3.26 -10.63 -22.91
C ASN A 61 -3.48 -10.95 -24.40
N LYS A 62 -4.71 -11.30 -24.79
CA LYS A 62 -5.09 -11.50 -26.21
C LYS A 62 -5.92 -10.35 -26.83
N ALA A 63 -6.21 -9.31 -26.07
CA ALA A 63 -6.95 -8.17 -26.57
C ALA A 63 -6.27 -6.87 -26.16
N ASP A 64 -5.48 -6.28 -27.05
CA ASP A 64 -5.32 -4.84 -27.09
C ASP A 64 -6.73 -4.25 -27.23
N THR A 65 -7.39 -4.03 -26.09
CA THR A 65 -8.72 -3.44 -26.14
C THR A 65 -8.56 -1.99 -26.61
N PRO A 66 -9.40 -1.51 -27.52
CA PRO A 66 -9.36 -0.11 -27.99
C PRO A 66 -9.32 0.90 -26.82
N THR A 67 -9.91 0.52 -25.68
CA THR A 67 -9.92 1.32 -24.46
C THR A 67 -8.52 1.48 -23.84
N VAL A 68 -7.73 0.41 -23.78
CA VAL A 68 -6.36 0.46 -23.24
C VAL A 68 -5.50 1.35 -24.12
N ALA A 69 -5.56 1.15 -25.44
CA ALA A 69 -4.83 2.00 -26.40
C ALA A 69 -5.24 3.48 -26.31
N ALA A 70 -6.53 3.76 -26.11
CA ALA A 70 -7.02 5.13 -25.95
C ALA A 70 -6.52 5.77 -24.64
N ILE A 71 -6.48 5.02 -23.54
CA ILE A 71 -5.91 5.48 -22.27
C ILE A 71 -4.39 5.70 -22.40
N GLU A 72 -3.66 4.78 -23.04
CA GLU A 72 -2.22 4.93 -23.31
C GLU A 72 -1.92 6.18 -24.14
N ASN A 73 -2.74 6.50 -25.14
CA ASN A 73 -2.63 7.73 -25.91
C ASN A 73 -2.79 8.98 -25.03
N ILE A 74 -3.76 8.98 -24.09
CA ILE A 74 -3.91 10.07 -23.13
C ILE A 74 -2.62 10.21 -22.29
N PHE A 75 -2.04 9.12 -21.80
CA PHE A 75 -0.78 9.19 -21.05
C PHE A 75 0.35 9.78 -21.91
N LEU A 76 0.44 9.39 -23.19
CA LEU A 76 1.44 9.93 -24.13
C LEU A 76 1.25 11.43 -24.39
N GLU A 77 0.01 11.94 -24.46
CA GLU A 77 -0.26 13.38 -24.59
C GLU A 77 0.26 14.20 -23.39
N PHE A 78 0.47 13.55 -22.26
CA PHE A 78 1.05 14.13 -21.06
C PHE A 78 2.54 13.80 -20.87
N ASP A 79 3.22 13.28 -21.90
CA ASP A 79 4.63 12.83 -21.85
C ASP A 79 4.89 11.71 -20.83
N ILE A 80 3.87 10.90 -20.52
CA ILE A 80 3.96 9.75 -19.62
C ILE A 80 4.02 8.49 -20.47
N SER A 81 5.16 7.79 -20.47
CA SER A 81 5.37 6.63 -21.33
C SER A 81 5.71 5.37 -20.54
N PRO A 82 4.85 4.34 -20.54
CA PRO A 82 5.18 3.08 -19.87
C PRO A 82 6.45 2.45 -20.45
N ALA A 83 7.40 2.11 -19.58
CA ALA A 83 8.67 1.54 -19.98
C ALA A 83 8.48 0.13 -20.53
N LYS A 84 8.69 -0.07 -21.84
CA LYS A 84 8.50 -1.37 -22.53
C LYS A 84 9.32 -2.49 -21.92
N TYR A 85 10.58 -2.22 -21.53
CA TYR A 85 11.48 -3.19 -20.91
C TYR A 85 11.08 -3.56 -19.46
N HIS A 86 10.18 -2.80 -18.82
CA HIS A 86 9.61 -3.13 -17.51
C HIS A 86 8.20 -3.74 -17.61
N GLY A 87 7.82 -4.30 -18.74
CA GLY A 87 6.51 -4.91 -18.94
C GLY A 87 5.36 -3.90 -18.92
N GLY A 88 5.58 -2.68 -19.44
CA GLY A 88 4.59 -1.62 -19.51
C GLY A 88 4.31 -0.91 -18.17
N LYS A 89 5.21 -1.02 -17.19
CA LYS A 89 5.11 -0.28 -15.92
C LYS A 89 5.67 1.12 -16.07
N LEU A 90 5.12 2.04 -15.31
CA LEU A 90 5.67 3.38 -15.18
C LEU A 90 6.98 3.34 -14.39
N ASN A 91 7.97 4.10 -14.81
CA ASN A 91 9.20 4.35 -14.05
C ASN A 91 8.97 5.43 -12.98
N GLY A 92 10.00 5.78 -12.20
CA GLY A 92 9.87 6.77 -11.13
C GLY A 92 9.49 8.16 -11.64
N VAL A 93 10.02 8.58 -12.80
CA VAL A 93 9.72 9.88 -13.43
C VAL A 93 8.27 9.88 -13.91
N ASP A 94 7.83 8.85 -14.64
CA ASP A 94 6.46 8.74 -15.14
C ASP A 94 5.43 8.65 -14.00
N CYS A 95 5.77 7.97 -12.89
CA CYS A 95 4.94 7.97 -11.68
C CYS A 95 4.77 9.37 -11.11
N ARG A 96 5.86 10.14 -11.02
CA ARG A 96 5.83 11.52 -10.52
C ARG A 96 5.01 12.42 -11.45
N GLU A 97 5.24 12.35 -12.74
CA GLU A 97 4.46 13.10 -13.74
C GLU A 97 2.97 12.75 -13.65
N SER A 98 2.63 11.47 -13.48
CA SER A 98 1.25 11.02 -13.29
C SER A 98 0.60 11.62 -12.04
N MET A 99 1.34 11.71 -10.93
CA MET A 99 0.86 12.33 -9.70
C MET A 99 0.65 13.84 -9.88
N MET A 100 1.63 14.55 -10.41
CA MET A 100 1.56 16.00 -10.63
C MET A 100 0.44 16.40 -11.61
N LYS A 101 0.22 15.59 -12.64
CA LYS A 101 -0.77 15.83 -13.71
C LYS A 101 -2.11 15.11 -13.47
N ALA A 102 -2.33 14.52 -12.29
CA ALA A 102 -3.48 13.65 -11.99
C ALA A 102 -4.83 14.26 -12.38
N LYS A 103 -5.08 15.52 -11.99
CA LYS A 103 -6.33 16.21 -12.32
C LYS A 103 -6.56 16.32 -13.84
N SER A 104 -5.53 16.72 -14.58
CA SER A 104 -5.59 16.85 -16.05
C SER A 104 -5.76 15.49 -16.72
N LEU A 105 -5.05 14.45 -16.26
CA LEU A 105 -5.21 13.08 -16.75
C LEU A 105 -6.65 12.59 -16.58
N PHE A 106 -7.22 12.72 -15.40
CA PHE A 106 -8.57 12.23 -15.13
C PHE A 106 -9.67 13.08 -15.79
N ASN A 107 -9.40 14.35 -16.08
CA ASN A 107 -10.28 15.18 -16.92
C ASN A 107 -10.41 14.63 -18.36
N ASN A 108 -9.41 13.90 -18.87
CA ASN A 108 -9.44 13.27 -20.19
C ASN A 108 -9.88 11.80 -20.09
N ILE A 109 -9.42 11.05 -19.10
CA ILE A 109 -9.76 9.62 -18.92
C ILE A 109 -11.23 9.43 -18.60
N LYS A 110 -11.83 10.25 -17.73
CA LYS A 110 -13.22 10.11 -17.29
C LYS A 110 -14.22 10.23 -18.45
N PRO A 111 -14.18 11.26 -19.31
CA PRO A 111 -15.06 11.35 -20.49
C PRO A 111 -14.85 10.19 -21.47
N LEU A 112 -13.59 9.77 -21.68
CA LEU A 112 -13.28 8.62 -22.52
C LEU A 112 -14.01 7.36 -22.00
N LEU A 113 -13.87 7.03 -20.72
CA LEU A 113 -14.51 5.85 -20.12
C LEU A 113 -16.04 5.93 -20.16
N LEU A 114 -16.60 7.13 -20.01
CA LEU A 114 -18.03 7.37 -20.12
C LEU A 114 -18.57 7.21 -21.55
N SER A 115 -17.74 7.45 -22.56
CA SER A 115 -18.12 7.30 -23.98
C SER A 115 -18.10 5.86 -24.48
N ILE A 116 -17.44 4.93 -23.76
CA ILE A 116 -17.31 3.55 -24.20
C ILE A 116 -18.64 2.82 -24.06
N SER A 117 -19.08 2.23 -25.16
CA SER A 117 -20.27 1.35 -25.19
C SER A 117 -19.82 -0.12 -25.16
N HIS A 118 -20.09 -0.81 -24.06
CA HIS A 118 -19.81 -2.23 -23.91
C HIS A 118 -20.89 -2.90 -23.06
N PRO A 119 -21.38 -4.11 -23.43
CA PRO A 119 -22.47 -4.78 -22.71
C PRO A 119 -22.19 -5.06 -21.22
N ASN A 120 -20.92 -5.23 -20.87
CA ASN A 120 -20.48 -5.48 -19.47
C ASN A 120 -19.85 -4.23 -18.83
N ARG A 121 -20.18 -3.04 -19.31
CA ARG A 121 -19.68 -1.78 -18.77
C ARG A 121 -20.29 -1.51 -17.39
N CYS A 122 -19.49 -0.99 -16.46
CA CYS A 122 -20.03 -0.48 -15.19
C CYS A 122 -20.95 0.72 -15.42
N SER A 123 -21.81 1.03 -14.44
CA SER A 123 -22.62 2.23 -14.47
C SER A 123 -21.76 3.50 -14.51
N ASP A 124 -22.33 4.59 -15.03
CA ASP A 124 -21.66 5.88 -15.10
C ASP A 124 -21.22 6.36 -13.73
N GLU A 125 -22.07 6.19 -12.72
CA GLU A 125 -21.77 6.54 -11.34
C GLU A 125 -20.55 5.78 -10.82
N THR A 126 -20.45 4.48 -11.12
CA THR A 126 -19.30 3.65 -10.73
C THR A 126 -18.03 4.12 -11.43
N ILE A 127 -18.09 4.48 -12.71
CA ILE A 127 -16.95 4.99 -13.48
C ILE A 127 -16.49 6.32 -12.89
N ILE A 128 -17.42 7.25 -12.65
CA ILE A 128 -17.13 8.56 -12.06
C ILE A 128 -16.47 8.38 -10.69
N GLN A 129 -17.10 7.62 -9.80
CA GLN A 129 -16.57 7.37 -8.44
C GLN A 129 -15.16 6.76 -8.47
N ARG A 130 -14.94 5.78 -9.35
CA ARG A 130 -13.60 5.15 -9.48
C ARG A 130 -12.56 6.15 -9.99
N CYS A 131 -12.88 6.94 -11.01
CA CYS A 131 -11.99 7.97 -11.52
C CYS A 131 -11.65 8.99 -10.44
N ASP A 132 -12.62 9.44 -9.66
CA ASP A 132 -12.41 10.41 -8.58
C ASP A 132 -11.52 9.84 -7.50
N ILE A 133 -11.77 8.60 -7.03
CA ILE A 133 -10.91 7.93 -6.04
C ILE A 133 -9.45 7.81 -6.54
N PHE A 134 -9.23 7.36 -7.78
CA PHE A 134 -7.87 7.23 -8.32
C PHE A 134 -7.18 8.58 -8.52
N GLN A 135 -7.92 9.61 -8.97
CA GLN A 135 -7.40 10.97 -9.02
C GLN A 135 -6.95 11.45 -7.64
N ASP A 136 -7.80 11.28 -6.62
CA ASP A 136 -7.51 11.72 -5.26
C ASP A 136 -6.34 10.94 -4.64
N ILE A 137 -6.18 9.65 -4.95
CA ILE A 137 -5.01 8.87 -4.56
C ILE A 137 -3.73 9.51 -5.13
N LEU A 138 -3.69 9.83 -6.44
CA LEU A 138 -2.50 10.41 -7.05
C LEU A 138 -2.20 11.81 -6.51
N VAL A 139 -3.21 12.65 -6.33
CA VAL A 139 -3.06 14.00 -5.75
C VAL A 139 -2.54 13.92 -4.32
N THR A 140 -3.06 12.98 -3.53
CA THR A 140 -2.64 12.79 -2.13
C THR A 140 -1.21 12.25 -2.06
N LEU A 141 -0.83 11.33 -2.95
CA LEU A 141 0.54 10.83 -3.06
C LEU A 141 1.52 11.93 -3.46
N ASP A 142 1.17 12.80 -4.43
CA ASP A 142 2.01 13.95 -4.79
C ASP A 142 2.24 14.87 -3.60
N PHE A 143 1.17 15.19 -2.87
CA PHE A 143 1.25 15.99 -1.65
C PHE A 143 2.17 15.34 -0.60
N ILE A 144 2.00 14.05 -0.30
CA ILE A 144 2.84 13.31 0.65
C ILE A 144 4.30 13.34 0.18
N CYS A 145 4.57 13.06 -1.10
CA CYS A 145 5.91 13.11 -1.66
C CYS A 145 6.54 14.50 -1.53
N SER A 146 5.77 15.58 -1.71
CA SER A 146 6.26 16.95 -1.53
C SER A 146 6.70 17.22 -0.09
N LYS A 147 5.93 16.72 0.90
CA LYS A 147 6.25 16.87 2.33
C LYS A 147 7.44 16.02 2.77
N ILE A 148 7.58 14.80 2.24
CA ILE A 148 8.72 13.93 2.53
C ILE A 148 10.03 14.55 2.01
N ARG A 149 10.00 15.32 0.91
CA ARG A 149 11.18 15.98 0.33
C ARG A 149 11.65 17.24 1.06
N ILE A 150 10.98 17.68 2.12
CA ILE A 150 11.46 18.78 2.95
C ILE A 150 12.74 18.35 3.66
N LYS A 151 13.79 19.19 3.56
CA LYS A 151 15.11 18.91 4.15
C LYS A 151 15.07 18.95 5.66
N ARG A 152 16.05 18.31 6.29
CA ARG A 152 16.19 18.34 7.75
C ARG A 152 16.34 19.77 8.26
N GLY A 153 15.62 20.07 9.35
CA GLY A 153 15.60 21.39 9.96
C GLY A 153 14.67 22.41 9.30
N GLU A 154 14.05 22.08 8.15
CA GLU A 154 13.12 22.97 7.45
C GLU A 154 11.65 22.59 7.66
N VAL A 155 11.37 21.46 8.33
CA VAL A 155 10.02 20.97 8.59
C VAL A 155 9.37 21.80 9.71
N LYS A 156 8.12 22.20 9.47
CA LYS A 156 7.28 22.91 10.45
C LYS A 156 6.27 21.95 11.07
N ASP A 157 5.79 22.26 12.26
CA ASP A 157 4.73 21.48 12.92
C ASP A 157 3.46 21.37 12.06
N SER A 158 3.16 22.40 11.27
CA SER A 158 2.08 22.36 10.29
C SER A 158 2.30 21.29 9.22
N ASP A 159 3.54 21.11 8.72
CA ASP A 159 3.89 20.13 7.70
C ASP A 159 3.66 18.70 8.23
N ILE A 160 4.06 18.44 9.48
CA ILE A 160 3.84 17.16 10.14
C ILE A 160 2.34 16.88 10.30
N SER A 161 1.58 17.87 10.76
CA SER A 161 0.13 17.75 10.93
C SER A 161 -0.60 17.52 9.61
N GLU A 162 -0.16 18.17 8.54
CA GLU A 162 -0.68 17.99 7.19
C GLU A 162 -0.32 16.63 6.63
N LEU A 163 0.92 16.17 6.83
CA LEU A 163 1.38 14.85 6.40
C LEU A 163 0.60 13.72 7.10
N LYS A 164 0.35 13.85 8.41
CA LYS A 164 -0.49 12.91 9.17
C LYS A 164 -1.90 12.81 8.58
N ARG A 165 -2.53 13.94 8.28
CA ARG A 165 -3.87 13.98 7.66
C ARG A 165 -3.87 13.37 6.25
N ALA A 166 -2.85 13.68 5.45
CA ALA A 166 -2.72 13.14 4.11
C ALA A 166 -2.52 11.62 4.12
N ALA A 167 -1.70 11.09 5.04
CA ALA A 167 -1.52 9.65 5.21
C ALA A 167 -2.82 8.94 5.59
N GLN A 168 -3.61 9.50 6.51
CA GLN A 168 -4.92 8.97 6.89
C GLN A 168 -5.92 9.01 5.71
N SER A 169 -5.93 10.10 4.95
CA SER A 169 -6.76 10.22 3.75
C SER A 169 -6.38 9.18 2.70
N LEU A 170 -5.06 8.99 2.48
CA LEU A 170 -4.57 7.99 1.53
C LEU A 170 -4.95 6.57 1.95
N ASP A 171 -4.87 6.22 3.23
CA ASP A 171 -5.28 4.91 3.75
C ASP A 171 -6.76 4.64 3.44
N TYR A 172 -7.63 5.62 3.71
CA TYR A 172 -9.05 5.52 3.38
C TYR A 172 -9.30 5.36 1.87
N LEU A 173 -8.68 6.18 1.03
CA LEU A 173 -8.82 6.14 -0.42
C LEU A 173 -8.30 4.82 -1.00
N TRP A 174 -7.15 4.34 -0.50
CA TRP A 174 -6.52 3.08 -0.91
C TRP A 174 -7.43 1.88 -0.63
N SER A 175 -7.98 1.83 0.58
CA SER A 175 -8.95 0.82 1.00
C SER A 175 -10.24 0.89 0.19
N SER A 176 -10.77 2.10 -0.06
CA SER A 176 -11.98 2.33 -0.85
C SER A 176 -11.81 1.92 -2.32
N ALA A 177 -10.61 2.06 -2.86
CA ALA A 177 -10.26 1.58 -4.20
C ALA A 177 -10.14 0.05 -4.29
N GLY A 178 -10.09 -0.66 -3.16
CA GLY A 178 -9.85 -2.10 -3.10
C GLY A 178 -8.43 -2.49 -3.52
N LEU A 179 -7.46 -1.60 -3.32
CA LEU A 179 -6.07 -1.83 -3.68
C LEU A 179 -5.36 -2.67 -2.62
N SER A 180 -4.44 -3.54 -3.06
CA SER A 180 -3.63 -4.35 -2.14
C SER A 180 -2.60 -3.49 -1.43
N PHE A 181 -2.42 -3.71 -0.12
CA PHE A 181 -1.35 -3.10 0.66
C PHE A 181 -0.01 -3.75 0.30
N THR A 182 0.86 -2.99 -0.35
CA THR A 182 2.23 -3.40 -0.65
C THR A 182 3.19 -2.90 0.43
N PRO A 183 4.41 -3.47 0.58
CA PRO A 183 5.42 -2.94 1.51
C PRO A 183 5.73 -1.46 1.29
N LYS A 184 5.68 -0.97 0.04
CA LYS A 184 5.92 0.45 -0.28
C LYS A 184 4.82 1.35 0.27
N ILE A 185 3.55 0.99 0.04
CA ILE A 185 2.44 1.80 0.56
C ILE A 185 2.37 1.72 2.09
N HIS A 186 2.67 0.56 2.69
CA HIS A 186 2.81 0.44 4.14
C HIS A 186 3.89 1.37 4.68
N GLY A 187 5.05 1.45 4.01
CA GLY A 187 6.11 2.40 4.37
C GLY A 187 5.66 3.85 4.35
N VAL A 188 4.90 4.25 3.33
CA VAL A 188 4.35 5.61 3.22
C VAL A 188 3.34 5.90 4.34
N LEU A 189 2.40 4.98 4.60
CA LEU A 189 1.32 5.19 5.54
C LEU A 189 1.76 5.10 7.01
N SER A 190 2.69 4.18 7.32
CA SER A 190 3.04 3.85 8.70
C SER A 190 4.36 4.46 9.16
N HIS A 191 5.33 4.65 8.27
CA HIS A 191 6.70 5.00 8.65
C HIS A 191 7.15 6.38 8.18
N ALA A 192 6.64 6.88 7.04
CA ALA A 192 7.11 8.16 6.50
C ALA A 192 6.86 9.32 7.47
N VAL A 193 5.68 9.36 8.09
CA VAL A 193 5.31 10.40 9.06
C VAL A 193 6.25 10.37 10.27
N GLU A 194 6.44 9.17 10.86
CA GLU A 194 7.31 8.98 12.03
C GLU A 194 8.76 9.39 11.72
N GLN A 195 9.27 9.03 10.54
CA GLN A 195 10.62 9.38 10.13
C GLN A 195 10.80 10.88 9.93
N VAL A 196 9.86 11.53 9.25
CA VAL A 196 9.89 12.99 9.05
C VAL A 196 9.85 13.72 10.39
N GLU A 197 9.00 13.29 11.31
CA GLU A 197 8.87 13.86 12.66
C GLU A 197 10.15 13.64 13.49
N ARG A 198 10.66 12.40 13.56
CA ARG A 198 11.84 12.03 14.34
C ARG A 198 13.12 12.70 13.86
N LEU A 199 13.30 12.84 12.55
CA LEU A 199 14.52 13.37 11.93
C LEU A 199 14.40 14.85 11.56
N ASN A 200 13.25 15.48 11.87
CA ASN A 200 12.93 16.86 11.48
C ASN A 200 13.13 17.11 9.98
N GLY A 201 12.68 16.16 9.16
CA GLY A 201 12.82 16.13 7.71
C GLY A 201 13.76 15.03 7.22
N ILE A 202 13.49 14.52 6.02
CA ILE A 202 14.27 13.43 5.40
C ILE A 202 14.61 13.71 3.94
N GLY A 203 14.28 14.88 3.41
CA GLY A 203 14.46 15.19 1.98
C GLY A 203 15.90 15.08 1.51
N ASP A 204 16.87 15.38 2.36
CA ASP A 204 18.30 15.23 2.11
C ASP A 204 18.84 13.81 2.31
N LEU A 205 17.99 12.88 2.74
CA LEU A 205 18.32 11.45 2.90
C LEU A 205 17.73 10.59 1.77
N LEU A 206 16.94 11.19 0.87
CA LEU A 206 16.36 10.46 -0.25
C LEU A 206 17.42 10.25 -1.33
N GLU A 207 17.46 9.07 -1.89
CA GLU A 207 18.44 8.66 -2.91
C GLU A 207 18.17 9.29 -4.30
N ASP A 208 17.23 10.21 -4.42
CA ASP A 208 16.88 10.87 -5.69
C ASP A 208 18.14 11.44 -6.41
N ASP A 209 19.09 11.98 -5.64
CA ASP A 209 20.34 12.53 -6.17
C ASP A 209 21.35 11.44 -6.60
N LEU A 210 21.32 10.27 -5.95
CA LEU A 210 22.18 9.12 -6.29
C LEU A 210 21.68 8.41 -7.54
N GLU A 211 20.36 8.25 -7.70
CA GLU A 211 19.79 7.69 -8.94
C GLU A 211 20.10 8.59 -10.15
N HIS A 212 20.14 9.91 -9.97
CA HIS A 212 20.49 10.85 -11.04
C HIS A 212 21.95 10.70 -11.47
N LEU A 213 22.87 10.43 -10.53
CA LEU A 213 24.29 10.16 -10.81
C LEU A 213 24.50 8.80 -11.52
N HIS A 214 23.65 7.81 -11.27
CA HIS A 214 23.71 6.51 -11.95
C HIS A 214 23.15 6.52 -13.38
N GLN A 215 22.41 7.57 -13.75
CA GLN A 215 21.82 7.73 -15.10
C GLN A 215 22.67 8.61 -16.03
N MET A 216 23.72 9.25 -15.51
CA MET A 216 24.72 10.00 -16.27
C MET A 216 25.88 9.11 -16.71
#